data_b8bbede569672c2598174ac7498f01a9
#
_entry.id   b8bbede569672c2598174ac7498f01a9
#
_cell.length_a   1.000
_cell.length_b   1.000
_cell.length_c   1.000
_cell.angle_alpha   90.00
_cell.angle_beta   90.00
_cell.angle_gamma   90.00
#
_symmetry.space_group_name_H-M   'P 1'
#
loop_
_entity.id
_entity.type
_entity.pdbx_description
1 polymer ?
#
loop_
_entity_poly.entity_id
_entity_poly.type
_entity_poly.pdbx_seq_one_letter_code
_entity_poly.pdbx_strand_id
1 'polypeptide(L)'
;EGILQSIPESRMNDVVYFNPSDTDFHIGFNVLELIDEKYKHLVASGLMGIFTKIWANAWSARMEYILNNAILALLDTPGTTLLGITRMLVDKDYRQKIISNLKDPVIKAFWVHEFEAWQEKFRNEAIAPIQNKVGQFLSTSIIRNIVGQSKSTINIFDIMNEALTKLNQLDNE
;
A
#
# COMPACT_ATOMS: atom_id res chain seq x y z
N GLU A 1 5.62 -11.52 24.82
CA GLU A 1 5.65 -10.78 26.11
C GLU A 1 6.91 -11.09 26.93
N GLY A 2 7.34 -12.38 27.10
CA GLY A 2 8.52 -12.72 27.91
C GLY A 2 9.85 -12.08 27.45
N ILE A 3 10.02 -11.87 26.15
CA ILE A 3 11.24 -11.24 25.60
C ILE A 3 11.32 -9.76 25.98
N LEU A 4 10.19 -9.04 26.02
CA LEU A 4 10.16 -7.63 26.37
C LEU A 4 10.65 -7.36 27.79
N GLN A 5 10.38 -8.28 28.72
CA GLN A 5 10.84 -8.20 30.13
C GLN A 5 12.34 -8.40 30.28
N SER A 6 13.01 -8.98 29.28
CA SER A 6 14.44 -9.24 29.27
C SER A 6 15.26 -8.11 28.63
N ILE A 7 14.59 -7.07 28.11
CA ILE A 7 15.24 -5.93 27.47
C ILE A 7 15.72 -4.96 28.56
N PRO A 8 17.03 -4.61 28.60
CA PRO A 8 17.54 -3.60 29.53
C PRO A 8 16.86 -2.25 29.32
N GLU A 9 16.62 -1.49 30.40
CA GLU A 9 16.03 -0.14 30.33
C GLU A 9 16.76 0.78 29.36
N SER A 10 18.09 0.68 29.30
CA SER A 10 18.95 1.46 28.39
C SER A 10 18.68 1.19 26.91
N ARG A 11 18.01 0.08 26.58
CA ARG A 11 17.69 -0.35 25.21
C ARG A 11 16.20 -0.27 24.88
N MET A 12 15.36 0.19 25.79
CA MET A 12 13.89 0.27 25.57
C MET A 12 13.53 1.16 24.37
N ASN A 13 14.29 2.24 24.17
CA ASN A 13 14.07 3.14 23.03
C ASN A 13 14.50 2.56 21.67
N ASP A 14 15.26 1.46 21.67
CA ASP A 14 15.68 0.75 20.45
C ASP A 14 14.64 -0.30 20.00
N VAL A 15 13.57 -0.48 20.78
CA VAL A 15 12.59 -1.55 20.55
C VAL A 15 11.42 -1.04 19.76
N VAL A 16 11.17 -1.64 18.61
CA VAL A 16 9.91 -1.48 17.88
C VAL A 16 9.04 -2.71 18.12
N TYR A 17 7.98 -2.54 18.90
CA TYR A 17 7.03 -3.60 19.18
C TYR A 17 5.85 -3.50 18.18
N PHE A 18 5.81 -4.43 17.24
CA PHE A 18 4.72 -4.53 16.28
C PHE A 18 3.78 -5.67 16.64
N ASN A 19 2.61 -5.33 17.17
CA ASN A 19 1.54 -6.29 17.47
C ASN A 19 0.30 -5.98 16.63
N PRO A 20 0.09 -6.67 15.50
CA PRO A 20 -1.09 -6.44 14.67
C PRO A 20 -2.43 -6.74 15.36
N SER A 21 -2.42 -7.54 16.43
CA SER A 21 -3.62 -7.92 17.18
C SER A 21 -4.02 -6.88 18.24
N ASP A 22 -3.17 -5.87 18.48
CA ASP A 22 -3.50 -4.78 19.38
C ASP A 22 -4.54 -3.86 18.72
N THR A 23 -5.75 -3.87 19.27
CA THR A 23 -6.87 -3.08 18.75
C THR A 23 -7.00 -1.71 19.39
N ASP A 24 -6.27 -1.45 20.47
CA ASP A 24 -6.31 -0.18 21.19
C ASP A 24 -5.23 0.78 20.66
N PHE A 25 -4.09 0.24 20.24
CA PHE A 25 -2.96 1.00 19.70
C PHE A 25 -2.57 0.49 18.31
N HIS A 26 -3.31 0.94 17.30
CA HIS A 26 -3.06 0.52 15.93
C HIS A 26 -1.79 1.15 15.38
N ILE A 27 -0.87 0.32 14.94
CA ILE A 27 0.29 0.75 14.16
C ILE A 27 -0.15 1.04 12.73
N GLY A 28 0.09 2.27 12.26
CA GLY A 28 -0.12 2.66 10.88
C GLY A 28 1.07 2.22 10.01
N PHE A 29 0.76 1.57 8.89
CA PHE A 29 1.74 1.27 7.84
C PHE A 29 1.10 1.52 6.48
N ASN A 30 1.29 2.74 5.97
CA ASN A 30 0.80 3.11 4.64
C ASN A 30 1.79 2.68 3.57
N VAL A 31 1.50 1.58 2.91
CA VAL A 31 2.35 1.04 1.84
C VAL A 31 2.40 1.93 0.58
N LEU A 32 1.56 2.97 0.49
CA LEU A 32 1.57 3.98 -0.57
C LEU A 32 2.26 5.30 -0.14
N GLU A 33 2.78 5.38 1.08
CA GLU A 33 3.55 6.53 1.54
C GLU A 33 4.96 6.47 0.94
N LEU A 34 5.23 7.33 -0.03
CA LEU A 34 6.54 7.40 -0.67
C LEU A 34 7.49 8.25 0.18
N ILE A 35 8.68 7.73 0.44
CA ILE A 35 9.80 8.49 1.02
C ILE A 35 10.40 9.42 -0.06
N ASP A 36 10.47 8.93 -1.31
CA ASP A 36 11.01 9.66 -2.45
C ASP A 36 10.27 9.16 -3.71
N GLU A 37 9.90 10.10 -4.58
CA GLU A 37 9.16 9.85 -5.82
C GLU A 37 9.88 8.85 -6.77
N LYS A 38 11.21 8.80 -6.73
CA LYS A 38 12.01 7.85 -7.52
C LYS A 38 11.69 6.39 -7.23
N TYR A 39 11.15 6.08 -6.04
CA TYR A 39 10.78 4.71 -5.66
C TYR A 39 9.36 4.30 -6.07
N LYS A 40 8.60 5.20 -6.70
CA LYS A 40 7.20 4.96 -7.07
C LYS A 40 6.99 3.64 -7.81
N HIS A 41 7.77 3.37 -8.87
CA HIS A 41 7.64 2.14 -9.65
C HIS A 41 8.10 0.90 -8.87
N LEU A 42 9.08 1.04 -7.99
CA LEU A 42 9.52 -0.05 -7.12
C LEU A 42 8.43 -0.44 -6.13
N VAL A 43 7.79 0.55 -5.49
CA VAL A 43 6.67 0.31 -4.57
C VAL A 43 5.50 -0.33 -5.31
N ALA A 44 5.12 0.18 -6.48
CA ALA A 44 4.06 -0.40 -7.29
C ALA A 44 4.34 -1.85 -7.66
N SER A 45 5.53 -2.16 -8.18
CA SER A 45 5.91 -3.53 -8.56
C SER A 45 5.98 -4.47 -7.35
N GLY A 46 6.46 -3.99 -6.21
CA GLY A 46 6.47 -4.75 -4.95
C GLY A 46 5.05 -5.14 -4.51
N LEU A 47 4.12 -4.19 -4.50
CA LEU A 47 2.70 -4.45 -4.19
C LEU A 47 2.06 -5.41 -5.19
N MET A 48 2.32 -5.24 -6.49
CA MET A 48 1.83 -6.16 -7.51
C MET A 48 2.35 -7.58 -7.29
N GLY A 49 3.64 -7.73 -6.93
CA GLY A 49 4.24 -9.01 -6.58
C GLY A 49 3.59 -9.67 -5.35
N ILE A 50 3.23 -8.89 -4.33
CA ILE A 50 2.52 -9.37 -3.15
C ILE A 50 1.11 -9.84 -3.55
N PHE A 51 0.35 -9.03 -4.27
CA PHE A 51 -1.01 -9.37 -4.70
C PHE A 51 -1.05 -10.59 -5.61
N THR A 52 -0.10 -10.72 -6.54
CA THR A 52 0.03 -11.90 -7.39
C THR A 52 0.25 -13.17 -6.57
N LYS A 53 1.05 -13.13 -5.51
CA LYS A 53 1.26 -14.27 -4.61
C LYS A 53 0.03 -14.61 -3.81
N ILE A 54 -0.65 -13.60 -3.25
CA ILE A 54 -1.84 -13.81 -2.41
C ILE A 54 -3.00 -14.38 -3.24
N TRP A 55 -3.15 -13.92 -4.49
CA TRP A 55 -4.31 -14.25 -5.35
C TRP A 55 -3.95 -15.07 -6.59
N ALA A 56 -2.89 -15.84 -6.54
CA ALA A 56 -2.32 -16.58 -7.69
C ALA A 56 -3.38 -17.32 -8.52
N ASN A 57 -4.33 -17.99 -7.86
CA ASN A 57 -5.39 -18.78 -8.53
C ASN A 57 -6.48 -17.94 -9.20
N ALA A 58 -6.54 -16.65 -8.94
CA ALA A 58 -7.56 -15.73 -9.46
C ALA A 58 -6.95 -14.56 -10.24
N TRP A 59 -5.62 -14.60 -10.47
CA TRP A 59 -4.89 -13.54 -11.15
C TRP A 59 -5.15 -13.56 -12.66
N SER A 60 -5.41 -12.40 -13.25
CA SER A 60 -5.56 -12.25 -14.69
C SER A 60 -4.83 -11.01 -15.19
N ALA A 61 -4.42 -11.01 -16.46
CA ALA A 61 -3.74 -9.88 -17.07
C ALA A 61 -4.58 -8.58 -17.00
N ARG A 62 -5.90 -8.69 -17.12
CA ARG A 62 -6.80 -7.53 -16.97
C ARG A 62 -6.82 -6.99 -15.55
N MET A 63 -6.89 -7.86 -14.56
CA MET A 63 -6.83 -7.48 -13.14
C MET A 63 -5.50 -6.79 -12.84
N GLU A 64 -4.41 -7.36 -13.31
CA GLU A 64 -3.07 -6.80 -13.18
C GLU A 64 -2.97 -5.40 -13.78
N TYR A 65 -3.44 -5.24 -15.01
CA TYR A 65 -3.41 -3.97 -15.73
C TYR A 65 -4.18 -2.86 -15.00
N ILE A 66 -5.39 -3.15 -14.54
CA ILE A 66 -6.22 -2.17 -13.81
C ILE A 66 -5.61 -1.85 -12.44
N LEU A 67 -5.17 -2.86 -11.68
CA LEU A 67 -4.56 -2.67 -10.37
C LEU A 67 -3.27 -1.85 -10.43
N ASN A 68 -2.40 -2.15 -11.39
CA ASN A 68 -1.16 -1.40 -11.57
C ASN A 68 -1.43 0.08 -11.85
N ASN A 69 -2.39 0.39 -12.76
CA ASN A 69 -2.79 1.76 -13.04
C ASN A 69 -3.42 2.44 -11.81
N ALA A 70 -4.19 1.71 -10.98
CA ALA A 70 -4.78 2.25 -9.77
C ALA A 70 -3.71 2.57 -8.71
N ILE A 71 -2.76 1.66 -8.48
CA ILE A 71 -1.66 1.86 -7.53
C ILE A 71 -0.80 3.06 -7.96
N LEU A 72 -0.38 3.10 -9.23
CA LEU A 72 0.44 4.21 -9.75
C LEU A 72 -0.28 5.56 -9.65
N ALA A 73 -1.60 5.58 -9.89
CA ALA A 73 -2.39 6.80 -9.75
C ALA A 73 -2.49 7.27 -8.29
N LEU A 74 -2.67 6.33 -7.35
CA LEU A 74 -2.72 6.65 -5.92
C LEU A 74 -1.37 7.13 -5.40
N LEU A 75 -0.27 6.55 -5.86
CA LEU A 75 1.09 6.98 -5.48
C LEU A 75 1.42 8.42 -5.90
N ASP A 76 0.76 8.98 -6.93
CA ASP A 76 0.88 10.39 -7.32
C ASP A 76 0.11 11.36 -6.39
N THR A 77 -0.72 10.84 -5.51
CA THR A 77 -1.56 11.67 -4.63
C THR A 77 -1.19 11.41 -3.17
N PRO A 78 -0.49 12.33 -2.50
CA PRO A 78 -0.11 12.18 -1.10
C PRO A 78 -1.31 11.93 -0.17
N GLY A 79 -1.12 11.08 0.84
CA GLY A 79 -2.16 10.75 1.83
C GLY A 79 -3.20 9.73 1.36
N THR A 80 -3.05 9.18 0.16
CA THR A 80 -3.85 8.03 -0.28
C THR A 80 -3.40 6.75 0.41
N THR A 81 -4.29 5.76 0.44
CA THR A 81 -4.05 4.45 1.07
C THR A 81 -4.58 3.34 0.16
N LEU A 82 -4.31 2.08 0.50
CA LEU A 82 -4.87 0.94 -0.24
C LEU A 82 -6.42 0.95 -0.33
N LEU A 83 -7.10 1.61 0.60
CA LEU A 83 -8.56 1.82 0.53
C LEU A 83 -8.96 2.63 -0.72
N GLY A 84 -8.06 3.44 -1.25
CA GLY A 84 -8.25 4.20 -2.48
C GLY A 84 -8.43 3.34 -3.72
N ILE A 85 -7.93 2.09 -3.74
CA ILE A 85 -8.04 1.20 -4.92
C ILE A 85 -9.51 0.96 -5.26
N THR A 86 -10.32 0.52 -4.30
CA THR A 86 -11.74 0.27 -4.54
C THR A 86 -12.50 1.54 -4.88
N ARG A 87 -12.16 2.66 -4.25
CA ARG A 87 -12.77 3.96 -4.56
C ARG A 87 -12.44 4.43 -5.96
N MET A 88 -11.21 4.26 -6.44
CA MET A 88 -10.82 4.57 -7.82
C MET A 88 -11.70 3.85 -8.84
N LEU A 89 -12.15 2.63 -8.53
CA LEU A 89 -12.93 1.81 -9.45
C LEU A 89 -14.42 2.21 -9.50
N VAL A 90 -15.00 2.65 -8.38
CA VAL A 90 -16.46 2.85 -8.26
C VAL A 90 -16.89 4.30 -8.03
N ASP A 91 -16.09 5.09 -7.33
CA ASP A 91 -16.39 6.47 -6.96
C ASP A 91 -15.81 7.42 -8.03
N LYS A 92 -16.70 7.96 -8.88
CA LYS A 92 -16.28 8.83 -9.99
C LYS A 92 -15.64 10.13 -9.49
N ASP A 93 -16.18 10.74 -8.45
CA ASP A 93 -15.69 12.02 -7.94
C ASP A 93 -14.31 11.84 -7.30
N TYR A 94 -14.13 10.77 -6.53
CA TYR A 94 -12.81 10.40 -5.99
C TYR A 94 -11.81 10.14 -7.12
N ARG A 95 -12.19 9.38 -8.13
CA ARG A 95 -11.34 9.07 -9.28
C ARG A 95 -10.92 10.34 -10.02
N GLN A 96 -11.84 11.27 -10.27
CA GLN A 96 -11.51 12.55 -10.94
C GLN A 96 -10.54 13.39 -10.11
N LYS A 97 -10.70 13.42 -8.79
CA LYS A 97 -9.74 14.07 -7.89
C LYS A 97 -8.34 13.47 -8.02
N ILE A 98 -8.22 12.14 -8.05
CA ILE A 98 -6.92 11.47 -8.23
C ILE A 98 -6.34 11.76 -9.62
N ILE A 99 -7.16 11.65 -10.69
CA ILE A 99 -6.74 11.93 -12.06
C ILE A 99 -6.18 13.36 -12.22
N SER A 100 -6.74 14.34 -11.50
CA SER A 100 -6.26 15.73 -11.56
C SER A 100 -4.83 15.89 -11.03
N ASN A 101 -4.36 15.02 -10.16
CA ASN A 101 -3.02 15.02 -9.59
C ASN A 101 -2.01 14.19 -10.40
N LEU A 102 -2.46 13.45 -11.42
CA LEU A 102 -1.59 12.56 -12.18
C LEU A 102 -0.55 13.34 -12.98
N LYS A 103 0.71 12.99 -12.78
CA LYS A 103 1.87 13.53 -13.48
C LYS A 103 2.20 12.72 -14.74
N ASP A 104 2.07 11.40 -14.66
CA ASP A 104 2.37 10.48 -15.75
C ASP A 104 1.26 10.51 -16.82
N PRO A 105 1.57 10.93 -18.07
CA PRO A 105 0.58 11.02 -19.14
C PRO A 105 0.03 9.66 -19.58
N VAL A 106 0.80 8.57 -19.42
CA VAL A 106 0.36 7.22 -19.79
C VAL A 106 -0.70 6.73 -18.80
N ILE A 107 -0.45 6.88 -17.50
CA ILE A 107 -1.43 6.54 -16.47
C ILE A 107 -2.69 7.40 -16.58
N LYS A 108 -2.50 8.69 -16.87
CA LYS A 108 -3.62 9.61 -17.09
C LYS A 108 -4.46 9.21 -18.31
N ALA A 109 -3.81 8.81 -19.40
CA ALA A 109 -4.50 8.35 -20.62
C ALA A 109 -5.33 7.09 -20.37
N PHE A 110 -4.81 6.13 -19.59
CA PHE A 110 -5.60 4.95 -19.19
C PHE A 110 -6.91 5.36 -18.51
N TRP A 111 -6.85 6.23 -17.50
CA TRP A 111 -8.05 6.61 -16.76
C TRP A 111 -9.04 7.44 -17.58
N VAL A 112 -8.52 8.41 -18.35
CA VAL A 112 -9.37 9.38 -19.09
C VAL A 112 -9.92 8.78 -20.41
N HIS A 113 -9.07 8.08 -21.17
CA HIS A 113 -9.41 7.67 -22.53
C HIS A 113 -9.78 6.19 -22.64
N GLU A 114 -9.36 5.35 -21.69
CA GLU A 114 -9.70 3.93 -21.73
C GLU A 114 -10.78 3.59 -20.68
N PHE A 115 -10.48 3.73 -19.38
CA PHE A 115 -11.38 3.32 -18.29
C PHE A 115 -12.74 4.07 -18.32
N GLU A 116 -12.73 5.38 -18.49
CA GLU A 116 -13.96 6.18 -18.54
C GLU A 116 -14.78 5.92 -19.84
N ALA A 117 -14.12 5.50 -20.91
CA ALA A 117 -14.79 5.17 -22.18
C ALA A 117 -15.44 3.76 -22.18
N TRP A 118 -15.11 2.92 -21.19
CA TRP A 118 -15.72 1.60 -21.12
C TRP A 118 -17.24 1.69 -20.88
N GLN A 119 -17.99 0.88 -21.62
CA GLN A 119 -19.41 0.69 -21.34
C GLN A 119 -19.58 0.15 -19.92
N GLU A 120 -20.63 0.59 -19.24
CA GLU A 120 -20.86 0.27 -17.82
C GLU A 120 -20.83 -1.24 -17.54
N LYS A 121 -21.48 -2.05 -18.38
CA LYS A 121 -21.48 -3.50 -18.25
C LYS A 121 -20.06 -4.08 -18.28
N PHE A 122 -19.27 -3.70 -19.29
CA PHE A 122 -17.89 -4.17 -19.43
C PHE A 122 -17.03 -3.72 -18.24
N ARG A 123 -17.16 -2.44 -17.83
CA ARG A 123 -16.43 -1.90 -16.68
C ARG A 123 -16.74 -2.68 -15.42
N ASN A 124 -18.02 -2.94 -15.13
CA ASN A 124 -18.43 -3.69 -13.95
C ASN A 124 -17.87 -5.12 -13.95
N GLU A 125 -17.89 -5.80 -15.10
CA GLU A 125 -17.27 -7.13 -15.24
C GLU A 125 -15.74 -7.09 -15.04
N ALA A 126 -15.07 -6.05 -15.55
CA ALA A 126 -13.62 -5.90 -15.45
C ALA A 126 -13.15 -5.64 -14.02
N ILE A 127 -13.91 -4.84 -13.25
CA ILE A 127 -13.53 -4.46 -11.88
C ILE A 127 -13.98 -5.46 -10.81
N ALA A 128 -15.00 -6.29 -11.09
CA ALA A 128 -15.59 -7.20 -10.11
C ALA A 128 -14.55 -8.15 -9.43
N PRO A 129 -13.60 -8.77 -10.16
CA PRO A 129 -12.57 -9.58 -9.52
C PRO A 129 -11.69 -8.79 -8.55
N ILE A 130 -11.36 -7.54 -8.90
CA ILE A 130 -10.54 -6.66 -8.07
C ILE A 130 -11.30 -6.27 -6.81
N GLN A 131 -12.56 -5.82 -6.96
CA GLN A 131 -13.43 -5.49 -5.84
C GLN A 131 -13.57 -6.64 -4.86
N ASN A 132 -13.78 -7.86 -5.36
CA ASN A 132 -13.91 -9.05 -4.53
C ASN A 132 -12.62 -9.34 -3.76
N LYS A 133 -11.45 -9.28 -4.41
CA LYS A 133 -10.17 -9.64 -3.77
C LYS A 133 -9.66 -8.54 -2.84
N VAL A 134 -9.61 -7.30 -3.33
CA VAL A 134 -9.17 -6.16 -2.51
C VAL A 134 -10.19 -5.90 -1.39
N GLY A 135 -11.49 -5.99 -1.68
CA GLY A 135 -12.54 -5.85 -0.69
C GLY A 135 -12.46 -6.90 0.42
N GLN A 136 -12.24 -8.17 0.06
CA GLN A 136 -12.05 -9.24 1.03
C GLN A 136 -10.80 -9.00 1.92
N PHE A 137 -9.68 -8.60 1.33
CA PHE A 137 -8.46 -8.25 2.05
C PHE A 137 -8.69 -7.10 3.03
N LEU A 138 -9.34 -6.03 2.59
CA LEU A 138 -9.60 -4.83 3.40
C LEU A 138 -10.83 -4.98 4.33
N SER A 139 -11.61 -6.05 4.24
CA SER A 139 -12.73 -6.30 5.16
C SER A 139 -12.25 -6.67 6.56
N THR A 140 -11.05 -7.25 6.68
CA THR A 140 -10.42 -7.56 7.97
C THR A 140 -10.05 -6.26 8.68
N SER A 141 -10.69 -5.98 9.82
CA SER A 141 -10.52 -4.73 10.57
C SER A 141 -9.05 -4.46 10.94
N ILE A 142 -8.32 -5.48 11.37
CA ILE A 142 -6.90 -5.39 11.72
C ILE A 142 -6.10 -4.88 10.51
N ILE A 143 -6.24 -5.52 9.35
CA ILE A 143 -5.53 -5.12 8.13
C ILE A 143 -5.93 -3.70 7.75
N ARG A 144 -7.23 -3.40 7.72
CA ARG A 144 -7.73 -2.08 7.34
C ARG A 144 -7.20 -0.98 8.25
N ASN A 145 -7.12 -1.22 9.55
CA ASN A 145 -6.63 -0.26 10.53
C ASN A 145 -5.12 0.00 10.36
N ILE A 146 -4.35 -0.99 9.93
CA ILE A 146 -2.92 -0.85 9.67
C ILE A 146 -2.67 -0.11 8.35
N VAL A 147 -3.24 -0.60 7.23
CA VAL A 147 -2.93 -0.09 5.88
C VAL A 147 -3.83 1.06 5.43
N GLY A 148 -4.84 1.40 6.20
CA GLY A 148 -5.79 2.46 5.90
C GLY A 148 -5.43 3.83 6.48
N GLN A 149 -4.37 3.93 7.28
CA GLN A 149 -3.88 5.19 7.81
C GLN A 149 -3.08 5.93 6.75
N SER A 150 -3.28 7.24 6.62
CA SER A 150 -2.63 8.07 5.59
C SER A 150 -1.14 8.28 5.84
N LYS A 151 -0.69 8.09 7.09
CA LYS A 151 0.71 8.17 7.51
C LYS A 151 1.10 6.93 8.28
N SER A 152 2.31 6.46 8.03
CA SER A 152 2.93 5.38 8.81
C SER A 152 3.35 5.90 10.19
N THR A 153 3.14 5.09 11.22
CA THR A 153 3.68 5.34 12.57
C THR A 153 5.01 4.62 12.78
N ILE A 154 5.38 3.73 11.85
CA ILE A 154 6.67 3.05 11.81
C ILE A 154 7.37 3.38 10.49
N ASN A 155 8.67 3.62 10.56
CA ASN A 155 9.52 3.80 9.37
C ASN A 155 10.48 2.61 9.28
N ILE A 156 10.15 1.65 8.43
CA ILE A 156 10.95 0.43 8.24
C ILE A 156 12.35 0.77 7.70
N PHE A 157 12.45 1.81 6.87
CA PHE A 157 13.74 2.24 6.32
C PHE A 157 14.69 2.74 7.42
N ASP A 158 14.20 3.56 8.34
CA ASP A 158 15.00 4.06 9.48
C ASP A 158 15.38 2.92 10.42
N ILE A 159 14.43 2.02 10.73
CA ILE A 159 14.69 0.83 11.55
C ILE A 159 15.82 -0.02 10.96
N MET A 160 15.79 -0.26 9.65
CA MET A 160 16.82 -1.06 8.97
C MET A 160 18.18 -0.35 8.94
N ASN A 161 18.20 0.96 8.70
CA ASN A 161 19.43 1.75 8.67
C ASN A 161 20.10 1.84 10.05
N GLU A 162 19.31 2.03 11.11
CA GLU A 162 19.81 2.02 12.47
C GLU A 162 20.40 0.66 12.85
N ALA A 163 19.73 -0.43 12.47
CA ALA A 163 20.25 -1.77 12.69
C ALA A 163 21.57 -2.01 11.95
N LEU A 164 21.68 -1.61 10.68
CA LEU A 164 22.91 -1.72 9.89
C LEU A 164 24.05 -0.88 10.48
N THR A 165 23.77 0.33 10.92
CA THR A 165 24.77 1.21 11.54
C THR A 165 25.33 0.58 12.81
N LYS A 166 24.47 0.01 13.67
CA LYS A 166 24.89 -0.68 14.90
C LYS A 166 25.70 -1.95 14.62
N LEU A 167 25.32 -2.74 13.60
CA LEU A 167 26.10 -3.91 13.17
C LEU A 167 27.52 -3.52 12.72
N ASN A 168 27.63 -2.50 11.86
CA ASN A 168 28.93 -2.01 11.37
C ASN A 168 29.84 -1.45 12.48
N GLN A 169 29.27 -0.98 13.59
CA GLN A 169 30.05 -0.54 14.78
C GLN A 169 30.61 -1.74 15.53
N LEU A 170 29.84 -2.83 15.65
CA LEU A 170 30.28 -4.04 16.36
C LEU A 170 31.37 -4.81 15.58
N ASP A 171 31.36 -4.75 14.24
CA ASP A 171 32.38 -5.40 13.40
C ASP A 171 33.74 -4.63 13.43
N ASN A 172 33.79 -3.42 13.97
CA ASN A 172 35.00 -2.60 14.05
C ASN A 172 35.61 -2.53 15.49
N GLU A 173 35.03 -3.23 16.45
CA GLU A 173 35.59 -3.45 17.82
C GLU A 173 36.23 -4.83 17.92
#